data_ad7c67a911856fadb9acdfcec5e3c6be
#
_entry.id   ad7c67a911856fadb9acdfcec5e3c6be
#
_cell.length_a   1.000
_cell.length_b   1.000
_cell.length_c   1.000
_cell.angle_alpha   90.00
_cell.angle_beta   90.00
_cell.angle_gamma   90.00
#
_symmetry.space_group_name_H-M   'P 1'
#
loop_
_entity.id
_entity.type
_entity.pdbx_description
1 polymer ?
#
loop_
_entity_poly.entity_id
_entity_poly.type
_entity_poly.pdbx_seq_one_letter_code
_entity_poly.pdbx_strand_id
1 'polypeptide(L)'
;SASAVIVHINSPGGTTAGSKQLYDAITRLRAKKPVVVVVEGLAASGGYIAALAADRIIAQQSSLVGSIGVLFQIPNVYELLKTLGVKIEEVKSSPLKAAPNGYEPTSPEARAALDALVKDSYAWFRDLVKTRRVMDDATLQTVADGRVFTGRQAIGLKLVDQLGDEKAAVAWLVAEKKIKPNTPVRNFNLSPRFGDMTFLRATAAMTLNALGLGTLARQIEQTGVISSADQLGLEGMLALWRPAVPN
;
A
#
# COMPACT_ATOMS: atom_id res chain seq x y z
N SER A 1 -17.46 24.51 -3.18
CA SER A 1 -16.14 23.88 -3.40
C SER A 1 -15.37 23.86 -2.08
N ALA A 2 -14.65 22.78 -1.73
CA ALA A 2 -13.85 22.70 -0.52
C ALA A 2 -12.65 23.68 -0.61
N SER A 3 -12.32 24.34 0.49
CA SER A 3 -11.19 25.29 0.57
C SER A 3 -9.85 24.60 0.80
N ALA A 4 -9.86 23.45 1.46
CA ALA A 4 -8.73 22.56 1.71
C ALA A 4 -9.20 21.12 1.77
N VAL A 5 -8.26 20.17 1.86
CA VAL A 5 -8.56 18.74 1.99
C VAL A 5 -7.72 18.16 3.11
N ILE A 6 -8.36 17.37 3.97
CA ILE A 6 -7.71 16.51 4.94
C ILE A 6 -7.87 15.07 4.45
N VAL A 7 -6.75 14.39 4.27
CA VAL A 7 -6.73 12.97 3.85
C VAL A 7 -6.38 12.13 5.07
N HIS A 8 -7.31 11.32 5.51
CA HIS A 8 -7.08 10.35 6.58
C HIS A 8 -6.45 9.09 6.00
N ILE A 9 -5.33 8.65 6.58
CA ILE A 9 -4.63 7.44 6.16
C ILE A 9 -4.56 6.45 7.32
N ASN A 10 -5.05 5.24 7.05
CA ASN A 10 -4.86 4.06 7.89
C ASN A 10 -4.60 2.86 6.97
N SER A 11 -3.34 2.71 6.53
CA SER A 11 -3.00 1.78 5.46
C SER A 11 -1.63 1.12 5.68
N PRO A 12 -1.53 -0.23 5.53
CA PRO A 12 -0.26 -0.95 5.57
C PRO A 12 0.55 -0.81 4.26
N GLY A 13 -0.04 -0.23 3.22
CA GLY A 13 0.54 -0.10 1.89
C GLY A 13 -0.26 -0.81 0.81
N GLY A 14 0.41 -1.24 -0.23
CA GLY A 14 -0.19 -1.91 -1.39
C GLY A 14 0.83 -2.02 -2.53
N THR A 15 0.34 -2.17 -3.77
CA THR A 15 1.23 -2.23 -4.93
C THR A 15 1.95 -0.90 -5.15
N THR A 16 3.19 -0.94 -5.62
CA THR A 16 3.98 0.25 -5.93
C THR A 16 3.26 1.14 -6.95
N ALA A 17 2.69 0.53 -7.99
CA ALA A 17 1.95 1.27 -9.02
C ALA A 17 0.69 1.97 -8.46
N GLY A 18 -0.13 1.28 -7.68
CA GLY A 18 -1.33 1.85 -7.05
C GLY A 18 -0.99 2.99 -6.08
N SER A 19 0.06 2.81 -5.29
CA SER A 19 0.55 3.85 -4.36
C SER A 19 1.05 5.08 -5.10
N LYS A 20 1.76 4.89 -6.23
CA LYS A 20 2.20 5.99 -7.11
C LYS A 20 1.03 6.75 -7.73
N GLN A 21 0.01 6.03 -8.20
CA GLN A 21 -1.20 6.66 -8.76
C GLN A 21 -1.91 7.53 -7.72
N LEU A 22 -2.00 7.03 -6.48
CA LEU A 22 -2.61 7.78 -5.37
C LEU A 22 -1.76 9.00 -5.01
N TYR A 23 -0.44 8.85 -4.92
CA TYR A 23 0.50 9.96 -4.75
C TYR A 23 0.29 11.05 -5.80
N ASP A 24 0.21 10.67 -7.08
CA ASP A 24 0.02 11.61 -8.17
C ASP A 24 -1.35 12.31 -8.10
N ALA A 25 -2.40 11.58 -7.73
CA ALA A 25 -3.74 12.16 -7.55
C ALA A 25 -3.77 13.21 -6.44
N ILE A 26 -3.16 12.89 -5.28
CA ILE A 26 -3.04 13.83 -4.16
C ILE A 26 -2.15 15.02 -4.53
N THR A 27 -1.06 14.80 -5.26
CA THR A 27 -0.18 15.88 -5.75
C THR A 27 -0.91 16.82 -6.69
N ARG A 28 -1.73 16.30 -7.63
CA ARG A 28 -2.58 17.13 -8.49
C ARG A 28 -3.62 17.93 -7.69
N LEU A 29 -4.15 17.34 -6.61
CA LEU A 29 -5.08 18.03 -5.72
C LEU A 29 -4.35 19.15 -4.95
N ARG A 30 -3.16 18.85 -4.41
CA ARG A 30 -2.30 19.80 -3.70
C ARG A 30 -1.93 21.03 -4.55
N ALA A 31 -1.76 20.85 -5.85
CA ALA A 31 -1.52 21.97 -6.77
C ALA A 31 -2.72 22.96 -6.86
N LYS A 32 -3.90 22.53 -6.43
CA LYS A 32 -5.13 23.35 -6.49
C LYS A 32 -5.58 23.85 -5.13
N LYS A 33 -5.28 23.13 -4.05
CA LYS A 33 -5.78 23.38 -2.69
C LYS A 33 -4.79 22.84 -1.66
N PRO A 34 -4.70 23.43 -0.48
CA PRO A 34 -3.93 22.84 0.63
C PRO A 34 -4.42 21.42 0.94
N VAL A 35 -3.48 20.51 1.08
CA VAL A 35 -3.75 19.11 1.46
C VAL A 35 -2.93 18.75 2.69
N VAL A 36 -3.61 18.29 3.74
CA VAL A 36 -2.98 17.75 4.96
C VAL A 36 -3.30 16.27 5.05
N VAL A 37 -2.30 15.47 5.37
CA VAL A 37 -2.51 14.06 5.73
C VAL A 37 -2.56 13.94 7.25
N VAL A 38 -3.54 13.20 7.75
CA VAL A 38 -3.64 12.75 9.14
C VAL A 38 -3.50 11.23 9.15
N VAL A 39 -2.44 10.76 9.80
CA VAL A 39 -2.21 9.32 10.02
C VAL A 39 -2.92 8.92 11.29
N GLU A 40 -3.96 8.10 11.17
CA GLU A 40 -4.73 7.62 12.32
C GLU A 40 -3.98 6.51 13.07
N GLY A 41 -3.88 5.32 12.49
CA GLY A 41 -3.15 4.19 13.07
C GLY A 41 -1.86 3.88 12.32
N LEU A 42 -1.93 3.87 10.99
CA LEU A 42 -0.85 3.35 10.16
C LEU A 42 -0.76 4.10 8.82
N ALA A 43 0.43 4.52 8.45
CA ALA A 43 0.80 4.92 7.10
C ALA A 43 2.15 4.28 6.76
N ALA A 44 2.12 3.01 6.38
CA ALA A 44 3.34 2.26 6.10
C ALA A 44 3.48 2.00 4.59
N SER A 45 4.72 1.94 4.12
CA SER A 45 5.05 1.53 2.75
C SER A 45 4.27 2.34 1.71
N GLY A 46 3.41 1.74 0.90
CA GLY A 46 2.54 2.46 -0.05
C GLY A 46 1.62 3.50 0.59
N GLY A 47 1.19 3.30 1.84
CA GLY A 47 0.45 4.29 2.62
C GLY A 47 1.30 5.52 2.94
N TYR A 48 2.60 5.33 3.20
CA TYR A 48 3.53 6.43 3.40
C TYR A 48 3.85 7.14 2.08
N ILE A 49 3.94 6.41 0.96
CA ILE A 49 4.05 7.02 -0.38
C ILE A 49 2.89 8.01 -0.60
N ALA A 50 1.65 7.60 -0.31
CA ALA A 50 0.50 8.49 -0.42
C ALA A 50 0.59 9.71 0.51
N ALA A 51 1.05 9.52 1.75
CA ALA A 51 1.22 10.60 2.72
C ALA A 51 2.23 11.66 2.25
N LEU A 52 3.31 11.24 1.58
CA LEU A 52 4.34 12.14 1.04
C LEU A 52 3.80 13.14 0.02
N ALA A 53 2.63 12.92 -0.57
CA ALA A 53 2.04 13.83 -1.54
C ALA A 53 1.48 15.12 -0.91
N ALA A 54 1.22 15.15 0.40
CA ALA A 54 0.59 16.28 1.09
C ALA A 54 1.54 17.47 1.32
N ASP A 55 0.97 18.60 1.71
CA ASP A 55 1.73 19.77 2.21
C ASP A 55 2.26 19.52 3.62
N ARG A 56 1.51 18.75 4.43
CA ARG A 56 1.85 18.42 5.82
C ARG A 56 1.37 17.04 6.20
N ILE A 57 2.18 16.33 6.95
CA ILE A 57 1.86 15.01 7.51
C ILE A 57 1.76 15.15 9.03
N ILE A 58 0.60 14.85 9.57
CA ILE A 58 0.31 14.83 10.99
C ILE A 58 0.05 13.39 11.41
N ALA A 59 0.63 12.94 12.52
CA ALA A 59 0.44 11.59 13.04
C ALA A 59 0.17 11.63 14.54
N GLN A 60 -0.60 10.70 15.05
CA GLN A 60 -0.73 10.52 16.49
C GLN A 60 0.58 9.96 17.08
N GLN A 61 0.80 10.12 18.37
CA GLN A 61 2.03 9.65 19.03
C GLN A 61 2.30 8.16 18.83
N SER A 62 1.24 7.35 18.78
CA SER A 62 1.30 5.90 18.62
C SER A 62 1.10 5.42 17.19
N SER A 63 0.76 6.30 16.24
CA SER A 63 0.64 5.91 14.84
C SER A 63 1.96 5.36 14.32
N LEU A 64 1.90 4.39 13.43
CA LEU A 64 3.07 3.80 12.80
C LEU A 64 3.25 4.38 11.40
N VAL A 65 4.47 4.79 11.07
CA VAL A 65 4.83 5.32 9.75
C VAL A 65 6.16 4.76 9.26
N GLY A 66 6.42 4.86 7.97
CA GLY A 66 7.68 4.39 7.38
C GLY A 66 7.51 3.12 6.59
N SER A 67 8.19 2.03 6.96
CA SER A 67 8.30 0.83 6.12
C SER A 67 8.75 1.19 4.70
N ILE A 68 9.82 2.01 4.61
CA ILE A 68 10.39 2.45 3.34
C ILE A 68 11.20 1.30 2.78
N GLY A 69 10.54 0.51 1.95
CA GLY A 69 11.07 -0.70 1.37
C GLY A 69 10.12 -1.28 0.33
N VAL A 70 10.64 -2.20 -0.48
CA VAL A 70 9.89 -2.94 -1.50
C VAL A 70 10.23 -4.42 -1.36
N LEU A 71 9.22 -5.27 -1.44
CA LEU A 71 9.40 -6.70 -1.43
C LEU A 71 8.65 -7.34 -2.62
N PHE A 72 9.17 -8.45 -3.08
CA PHE A 72 8.46 -9.37 -3.94
C PHE A 72 8.43 -10.74 -3.25
N GLN A 73 7.26 -11.30 -3.01
CA GLN A 73 7.11 -12.54 -2.28
C GLN A 73 6.31 -13.54 -3.09
N ILE A 74 6.90 -14.72 -3.30
CA ILE A 74 6.24 -15.85 -3.96
C ILE A 74 6.34 -17.05 -3.04
N PRO A 75 5.22 -17.64 -2.61
CA PRO A 75 5.23 -18.94 -1.95
C PRO A 75 5.79 -19.98 -2.92
N ASN A 76 6.75 -20.79 -2.46
CA ASN A 76 7.28 -21.90 -3.27
C ASN A 76 6.84 -23.22 -2.66
N VAL A 77 6.05 -23.98 -3.42
CA VAL A 77 5.46 -25.26 -3.02
C VAL A 77 6.05 -26.44 -3.80
N TYR A 78 7.16 -26.23 -4.50
CA TYR A 78 7.79 -27.24 -5.35
C TYR A 78 8.06 -28.55 -4.60
N GLU A 79 8.72 -28.51 -3.45
CA GLU A 79 9.03 -29.72 -2.68
C GLU A 79 7.78 -30.42 -2.14
N LEU A 80 6.73 -29.66 -1.79
CA LEU A 80 5.46 -30.24 -1.38
C LEU A 80 4.80 -30.99 -2.54
N LEU A 81 4.71 -30.39 -3.72
CA LEU A 81 4.14 -31.03 -4.92
C LEU A 81 4.91 -32.29 -5.30
N LYS A 82 6.24 -32.25 -5.22
CA LYS A 82 7.09 -33.41 -5.46
C LYS A 82 6.82 -34.55 -4.48
N THR A 83 6.63 -34.24 -3.19
CA THR A 83 6.27 -35.22 -2.16
C THR A 83 4.92 -35.88 -2.43
N LEU A 84 3.97 -35.12 -2.97
CA LEU A 84 2.64 -35.61 -3.34
C LEU A 84 2.59 -36.30 -4.71
N GLY A 85 3.72 -36.39 -5.42
CA GLY A 85 3.80 -36.97 -6.76
C GLY A 85 3.13 -36.12 -7.87
N VAL A 86 2.84 -34.85 -7.60
CA VAL A 86 2.26 -33.91 -8.57
C VAL A 86 3.37 -33.30 -9.41
N LYS A 87 3.22 -33.38 -10.75
CA LYS A 87 4.11 -32.74 -11.71
C LYS A 87 3.38 -31.58 -12.39
N ILE A 88 4.01 -30.43 -12.49
CA ILE A 88 3.54 -29.30 -13.29
C ILE A 88 4.30 -29.32 -14.62
N GLU A 89 3.59 -29.36 -15.72
CA GLU A 89 4.16 -29.26 -17.06
C GLU A 89 3.85 -27.87 -17.61
N GLU A 90 4.87 -27.12 -18.01
CA GLU A 90 4.73 -25.78 -18.56
C GLU A 90 5.39 -25.69 -19.94
N VAL A 91 4.69 -25.07 -20.88
CA VAL A 91 5.25 -24.68 -22.17
C VAL A 91 5.38 -23.17 -22.18
N LYS A 92 6.61 -22.68 -22.15
CA LYS A 92 6.94 -21.25 -22.05
C LYS A 92 7.60 -20.74 -23.32
N SER A 93 7.31 -19.50 -23.70
CA SER A 93 7.99 -18.84 -24.82
C SER A 93 9.47 -18.53 -24.52
N SER A 94 9.83 -18.45 -23.23
CA SER A 94 11.22 -18.22 -22.77
C SER A 94 11.35 -18.69 -21.31
N PRO A 95 12.58 -18.99 -20.83
CA PRO A 95 12.82 -19.44 -19.46
C PRO A 95 12.33 -18.46 -18.38
N LEU A 96 12.38 -17.16 -18.65
CA LEU A 96 11.95 -16.12 -17.69
C LEU A 96 10.45 -15.81 -17.76
N LYS A 97 9.71 -16.41 -18.71
CA LYS A 97 8.26 -16.19 -18.77
C LYS A 97 7.59 -16.81 -17.55
N ALA A 98 6.93 -15.97 -16.74
CA ALA A 98 6.28 -16.36 -15.48
C ALA A 98 7.24 -17.01 -14.45
N ALA A 99 8.52 -16.67 -14.48
CA ALA A 99 9.50 -17.12 -13.50
C ALA A 99 9.90 -15.94 -12.57
N PRO A 100 10.05 -16.21 -11.26
CA PRO A 100 9.71 -17.46 -10.57
C PRO A 100 8.20 -17.62 -10.41
N ASN A 101 7.70 -18.87 -10.36
CA ASN A 101 6.25 -19.18 -10.30
C ASN A 101 5.82 -19.96 -9.04
N GLY A 102 6.73 -20.35 -8.20
CA GLY A 102 6.45 -21.12 -6.99
C GLY A 102 6.25 -22.64 -7.18
N TYR A 103 6.22 -23.14 -8.40
CA TYR A 103 6.05 -24.55 -8.72
C TYR A 103 7.34 -25.24 -9.17
N GLU A 104 8.40 -24.47 -9.33
CA GLU A 104 9.74 -24.91 -9.71
C GLU A 104 10.81 -24.26 -8.83
N PRO A 105 12.02 -24.79 -8.74
CA PRO A 105 13.13 -24.10 -8.10
C PRO A 105 13.40 -22.75 -8.78
N THR A 106 13.55 -21.69 -7.97
CA THR A 106 13.86 -20.38 -8.51
C THR A 106 15.25 -20.37 -9.14
N SER A 107 15.35 -20.15 -10.44
CA SER A 107 16.63 -20.07 -11.13
C SER A 107 17.41 -18.78 -10.71
N PRO A 108 18.77 -18.81 -10.82
CA PRO A 108 19.58 -17.63 -10.58
C PRO A 108 19.19 -16.43 -11.44
N GLU A 109 18.83 -16.66 -12.68
CA GLU A 109 18.41 -15.62 -13.65
C GLU A 109 17.07 -15.01 -13.24
N ALA A 110 16.10 -15.85 -12.86
CA ALA A 110 14.80 -15.36 -12.36
C ALA A 110 14.96 -14.54 -11.08
N ARG A 111 15.83 -14.99 -10.16
CA ARG A 111 16.17 -14.24 -8.95
C ARG A 111 16.83 -12.90 -9.27
N ALA A 112 17.78 -12.88 -10.21
CA ALA A 112 18.46 -11.65 -10.61
C ALA A 112 17.48 -10.65 -11.27
N ALA A 113 16.55 -11.13 -12.09
CA ALA A 113 15.52 -10.29 -12.69
C ALA A 113 14.61 -9.64 -11.64
N LEU A 114 14.16 -10.41 -10.64
CA LEU A 114 13.37 -9.87 -9.53
C LEU A 114 14.17 -8.90 -8.66
N ASP A 115 15.41 -9.21 -8.35
CA ASP A 115 16.29 -8.34 -7.57
C ASP A 115 16.47 -6.98 -8.25
N ALA A 116 16.63 -6.96 -9.57
CA ALA A 116 16.69 -5.73 -10.36
C ALA A 116 15.40 -4.90 -10.24
N LEU A 117 14.23 -5.53 -10.35
CA LEU A 117 12.93 -4.84 -10.21
C LEU A 117 12.72 -4.29 -8.80
N VAL A 118 13.08 -5.05 -7.77
CA VAL A 118 12.97 -4.61 -6.37
C VAL A 118 13.90 -3.43 -6.12
N LYS A 119 15.15 -3.50 -6.59
CA LYS A 119 16.14 -2.42 -6.43
C LYS A 119 15.72 -1.14 -7.14
N ASP A 120 15.21 -1.22 -8.36
CA ASP A 120 14.71 -0.08 -9.11
C ASP A 120 13.57 0.62 -8.36
N SER A 121 12.55 -0.14 -7.97
CA SER A 121 11.41 0.40 -7.22
C SER A 121 11.79 0.94 -5.84
N TYR A 122 12.75 0.31 -5.18
CA TYR A 122 13.26 0.79 -3.90
C TYR A 122 14.05 2.08 -4.04
N ALA A 123 14.90 2.19 -5.06
CA ALA A 123 15.63 3.42 -5.35
C ALA A 123 14.67 4.59 -5.59
N TRP A 124 13.65 4.37 -6.42
CA TRP A 124 12.60 5.36 -6.65
C TRP A 124 11.90 5.78 -5.34
N PHE A 125 11.52 4.84 -4.47
CA PHE A 125 10.84 5.17 -3.21
C PHE A 125 11.76 5.97 -2.27
N ARG A 126 13.04 5.58 -2.16
CA ARG A 126 14.03 6.33 -1.38
C ARG A 126 14.19 7.76 -1.88
N ASP A 127 14.32 7.96 -3.19
CA ASP A 127 14.47 9.27 -3.79
C ASP A 127 13.24 10.15 -3.56
N LEU A 128 12.05 9.54 -3.63
CA LEU A 128 10.81 10.21 -3.29
C LEU A 128 10.81 10.71 -1.84
N VAL A 129 11.18 9.86 -0.88
CA VAL A 129 11.29 10.23 0.54
C VAL A 129 12.33 11.32 0.72
N LYS A 130 13.54 11.15 0.17
CA LYS A 130 14.63 12.13 0.24
C LYS A 130 14.18 13.51 -0.21
N THR A 131 13.54 13.57 -1.37
CA THR A 131 13.06 14.82 -1.98
C THR A 131 11.92 15.44 -1.18
N ARG A 132 10.93 14.65 -0.80
CA ARG A 132 9.73 15.15 -0.12
C ARG A 132 9.98 15.54 1.33
N ARG A 133 10.92 14.89 2.00
CA ARG A 133 11.27 15.16 3.41
C ARG A 133 12.55 16.01 3.56
N VAL A 134 13.17 16.39 2.44
CA VAL A 134 14.41 17.17 2.41
C VAL A 134 15.46 16.55 3.35
N MET A 135 15.74 15.26 3.14
CA MET A 135 16.67 14.49 3.98
C MET A 135 18.07 14.44 3.37
N ASP A 136 19.07 14.47 4.22
CA ASP A 136 20.42 14.04 3.86
C ASP A 136 20.50 12.50 3.74
N ASP A 137 21.60 12.02 3.17
CA ASP A 137 21.79 10.58 2.91
C ASP A 137 21.90 9.75 4.20
N ALA A 138 22.46 10.31 5.27
CA ALA A 138 22.61 9.63 6.54
C ALA A 138 21.25 9.40 7.23
N THR A 139 20.42 10.44 7.27
CA THR A 139 19.04 10.35 7.78
C THR A 139 18.20 9.41 6.93
N LEU A 140 18.31 9.50 5.60
CA LEU A 140 17.61 8.62 4.68
C LEU A 140 18.00 7.15 4.90
N GLN A 141 19.28 6.85 5.07
CA GLN A 141 19.77 5.50 5.35
C GLN A 141 19.17 4.94 6.65
N THR A 142 19.04 5.77 7.67
CA THR A 142 18.47 5.38 8.97
C THR A 142 16.98 4.99 8.86
N VAL A 143 16.22 5.67 8.01
CA VAL A 143 14.76 5.49 7.92
C VAL A 143 14.32 4.56 6.78
N ALA A 144 15.22 4.22 5.86
CA ALA A 144 14.89 3.49 4.63
C ALA A 144 15.32 2.01 4.66
N ASP A 145 15.35 1.38 5.83
CA ASP A 145 15.70 -0.03 5.98
C ASP A 145 14.49 -0.98 6.08
N GLY A 146 13.29 -0.45 5.81
CA GLY A 146 12.05 -1.22 5.83
C GLY A 146 11.32 -1.24 7.18
N ARG A 147 11.91 -0.72 8.26
CA ARG A 147 11.25 -0.67 9.57
C ARG A 147 10.17 0.39 9.64
N VAL A 148 9.28 0.24 10.62
CA VAL A 148 8.28 1.27 10.98
C VAL A 148 8.72 2.02 12.23
N PHE A 149 8.20 3.24 12.38
CA PHE A 149 8.48 4.14 13.49
C PHE A 149 7.17 4.62 14.10
N THR A 150 7.12 4.77 15.42
CA THR A 150 6.00 5.46 16.06
C THR A 150 6.00 6.95 15.70
N GLY A 151 4.86 7.63 15.80
CA GLY A 151 4.79 9.07 15.55
C GLY A 151 5.81 9.84 16.38
N ARG A 152 6.03 9.44 17.66
CA ARG A 152 7.08 10.03 18.51
C ARG A 152 8.49 9.90 17.95
N GLN A 153 8.83 8.77 17.36
CA GLN A 153 10.11 8.58 16.69
C GLN A 153 10.17 9.33 15.36
N ALA A 154 9.08 9.29 14.64
CA ALA A 154 8.96 9.81 13.28
C ALA A 154 9.14 11.33 13.20
N ILE A 155 8.70 12.09 14.22
CA ILE A 155 8.87 13.54 14.26
C ILE A 155 10.37 13.92 14.31
N GLY A 156 11.16 13.25 15.15
CA GLY A 156 12.61 13.48 15.25
C GLY A 156 13.37 13.05 13.99
N LEU A 157 12.84 12.06 13.25
CA LEU A 157 13.39 11.55 12.01
C LEU A 157 12.85 12.29 10.76
N LYS A 158 12.06 13.34 10.95
CA LYS A 158 11.45 14.14 9.88
C LYS A 158 10.50 13.33 8.96
N LEU A 159 10.03 12.17 9.38
CA LEU A 159 9.05 11.39 8.62
C LEU A 159 7.66 12.00 8.68
N VAL A 160 7.34 12.71 9.76
CA VAL A 160 6.12 13.50 9.93
C VAL A 160 6.46 14.92 10.35
N ASP A 161 5.51 15.84 10.20
CA ASP A 161 5.73 17.26 10.44
C ASP A 161 5.19 17.71 11.80
N GLN A 162 4.25 16.96 12.36
CA GLN A 162 3.60 17.33 13.63
C GLN A 162 2.95 16.11 14.26
N LEU A 163 2.93 16.09 15.59
CA LEU A 163 2.09 15.16 16.35
C LEU A 163 0.70 15.78 16.56
N GLY A 164 -0.34 14.98 16.39
CA GLY A 164 -1.73 15.42 16.56
C GLY A 164 -2.73 14.57 15.77
N ASP A 165 -3.90 15.15 15.62
CA ASP A 165 -5.08 14.57 14.98
C ASP A 165 -5.68 15.55 13.95
N GLU A 166 -6.94 15.33 13.56
CA GLU A 166 -7.68 16.21 12.66
C GLU A 166 -7.77 17.66 13.19
N LYS A 167 -7.89 17.83 14.52
CA LYS A 167 -7.92 19.19 15.11
C LYS A 167 -6.62 19.94 14.85
N ALA A 168 -5.49 19.24 14.95
CA ALA A 168 -4.19 19.82 14.62
C ALA A 168 -4.08 20.17 13.13
N ALA A 169 -4.66 19.35 12.24
CA ALA A 169 -4.73 19.65 10.80
C ALA A 169 -5.55 20.90 10.52
N VAL A 170 -6.73 21.03 11.12
CA VAL A 170 -7.58 22.23 11.00
C VAL A 170 -6.86 23.45 11.52
N ALA A 171 -6.23 23.38 12.71
CA ALA A 171 -5.48 24.47 13.29
C ALA A 171 -4.34 24.96 12.37
N TRP A 172 -3.58 24.02 11.78
CA TRP A 172 -2.54 24.34 10.83
C TRP A 172 -3.10 25.00 9.55
N LEU A 173 -4.20 24.48 9.01
CA LEU A 173 -4.86 25.05 7.82
C LEU A 173 -5.34 26.49 8.08
N VAL A 174 -5.84 26.78 9.27
CA VAL A 174 -6.25 28.13 9.66
C VAL A 174 -5.03 29.06 9.78
N ALA A 175 -3.99 28.61 10.49
CA ALA A 175 -2.81 29.42 10.76
C ALA A 175 -1.97 29.70 9.49
N GLU A 176 -1.66 28.63 8.73
CA GLU A 176 -0.68 28.69 7.65
C GLU A 176 -1.30 28.87 6.26
N LYS A 177 -2.54 28.40 6.07
CA LYS A 177 -3.23 28.45 4.76
C LYS A 177 -4.39 29.45 4.74
N LYS A 178 -4.56 30.22 5.81
CA LYS A 178 -5.58 31.27 5.93
C LYS A 178 -7.01 30.78 5.69
N ILE A 179 -7.27 29.51 6.02
CA ILE A 179 -8.63 28.95 5.99
C ILE A 179 -9.42 29.63 7.11
N LYS A 180 -10.68 29.99 6.86
CA LYS A 180 -11.53 30.64 7.88
C LYS A 180 -11.72 29.71 9.09
N PRO A 181 -11.56 30.19 10.34
CA PRO A 181 -11.61 29.34 11.53
C PRO A 181 -12.89 28.51 11.69
N ASN A 182 -14.02 29.04 11.22
CA ASN A 182 -15.32 28.37 11.33
C ASN A 182 -15.71 27.58 10.06
N THR A 183 -14.72 27.24 9.21
CA THR A 183 -14.99 26.40 8.04
C THR A 183 -15.35 24.99 8.50
N PRO A 184 -16.56 24.48 8.19
CA PRO A 184 -16.95 23.15 8.64
C PRO A 184 -16.16 22.06 7.92
N VAL A 185 -15.66 21.09 8.69
CA VAL A 185 -15.13 19.84 8.14
C VAL A 185 -16.28 18.94 7.74
N ARG A 186 -16.23 18.41 6.53
CA ARG A 186 -17.25 17.51 6.00
C ARG A 186 -16.59 16.29 5.43
N ASN A 187 -17.04 15.11 5.80
CA ASN A 187 -16.58 13.88 5.24
C ASN A 187 -17.00 13.77 3.77
N PHE A 188 -16.06 13.44 2.91
CA PHE A 188 -16.31 13.10 1.52
C PHE A 188 -16.22 11.59 1.39
N ASN A 189 -17.37 10.93 1.29
CA ASN A 189 -17.43 9.49 1.09
C ASN A 189 -17.03 9.18 -0.35
N LEU A 190 -15.88 8.52 -0.50
CA LEU A 190 -15.48 7.89 -1.74
C LEU A 190 -16.34 6.63 -1.90
N SER A 191 -17.47 6.73 -2.62
CA SER A 191 -18.19 5.53 -3.04
C SER A 191 -17.27 4.75 -3.99
N PRO A 192 -16.91 3.49 -3.70
CA PRO A 192 -16.21 2.67 -4.65
C PRO A 192 -17.01 2.64 -5.95
N ARG A 193 -16.37 2.86 -7.09
CA ARG A 193 -17.00 2.57 -8.39
C ARG A 193 -17.06 1.05 -8.52
N PHE A 194 -18.12 0.46 -7.97
CA PHE A 194 -18.38 -0.98 -7.99
C PHE A 194 -18.77 -1.53 -9.38
N GLY A 195 -18.31 -0.92 -10.48
CA GLY A 195 -18.59 -1.43 -11.82
C GLY A 195 -17.92 -2.77 -12.13
N ASP A 196 -16.67 -2.97 -11.68
CA ASP A 196 -15.88 -4.11 -12.13
C ASP A 196 -15.96 -5.35 -11.21
N MET A 197 -16.17 -5.16 -9.92
CA MET A 197 -16.26 -6.29 -8.98
C MET A 197 -17.62 -7.02 -9.01
N THR A 198 -18.68 -6.36 -9.44
CA THR A 198 -20.01 -6.99 -9.55
C THR A 198 -20.02 -8.06 -10.63
N PHE A 199 -19.33 -7.85 -11.73
CA PHE A 199 -19.23 -8.81 -12.82
C PHE A 199 -18.42 -10.05 -12.42
N LEU A 200 -17.26 -9.88 -11.78
CA LEU A 200 -16.45 -10.98 -11.26
C LEU A 200 -17.18 -11.79 -10.18
N ARG A 201 -17.90 -11.13 -9.28
CA ARG A 201 -18.73 -11.81 -8.27
C ARG A 201 -19.90 -12.56 -8.91
N ALA A 202 -20.55 -11.96 -9.89
CA ALA A 202 -21.66 -12.61 -10.60
C ALA A 202 -21.18 -13.83 -11.40
N THR A 203 -20.03 -13.75 -12.07
CA THR A 203 -19.46 -14.90 -12.82
C THR A 203 -18.95 -15.99 -11.87
N ALA A 204 -18.31 -15.66 -10.75
CA ALA A 204 -17.89 -16.64 -9.74
C ALA A 204 -19.10 -17.33 -9.08
N ALA A 205 -20.15 -16.57 -8.75
CA ALA A 205 -21.39 -17.13 -8.19
C ALA A 205 -22.14 -18.01 -9.20
N MET A 206 -22.18 -17.61 -10.48
CA MET A 206 -22.75 -18.43 -11.55
C MET A 206 -22.00 -19.73 -11.78
N THR A 207 -20.65 -19.70 -11.78
CA THR A 207 -19.82 -20.92 -11.94
C THR A 207 -19.97 -21.87 -10.76
N LEU A 208 -19.99 -21.37 -9.54
CA LEU A 208 -20.20 -22.17 -8.34
C LEU A 208 -21.62 -22.78 -8.30
N ASN A 209 -22.64 -22.04 -8.72
CA ASN A 209 -24.00 -22.56 -8.85
C ASN A 209 -24.11 -23.64 -9.94
N ALA A 210 -23.44 -23.45 -11.07
CA ALA A 210 -23.41 -24.45 -12.16
C ALA A 210 -22.70 -25.76 -11.75
N LEU A 211 -21.76 -25.68 -10.81
CA LEU A 211 -21.04 -26.81 -10.23
C LEU A 211 -21.78 -27.45 -9.03
N GLY A 212 -23.01 -27.01 -8.71
CA GLY A 212 -23.78 -27.53 -7.58
C GLY A 212 -23.29 -27.05 -6.20
N LEU A 213 -22.38 -26.10 -6.14
CA LEU A 213 -21.77 -25.55 -4.92
C LEU A 213 -22.44 -24.25 -4.43
N GLY A 214 -23.73 -24.08 -4.67
CA GLY A 214 -24.49 -22.87 -4.35
C GLY A 214 -24.52 -22.48 -2.86
N THR A 215 -24.30 -23.42 -1.95
CA THR A 215 -24.13 -23.13 -0.52
C THR A 215 -22.79 -22.47 -0.22
N LEU A 216 -21.72 -22.88 -0.92
CA LEU A 216 -20.37 -22.28 -0.82
C LEU A 216 -20.36 -20.89 -1.42
N ALA A 217 -21.06 -20.66 -2.54
CA ALA A 217 -21.21 -19.35 -3.16
C ALA A 217 -21.83 -18.35 -2.19
N ARG A 218 -22.91 -18.73 -1.48
CA ARG A 218 -23.57 -17.91 -0.47
C ARG A 218 -22.70 -17.62 0.76
N GLN A 219 -21.90 -18.61 1.20
CA GLN A 219 -20.94 -18.40 2.31
C GLN A 219 -19.83 -17.44 1.96
N ILE A 220 -19.30 -17.53 0.74
CA ILE A 220 -18.26 -16.60 0.22
C ILE A 220 -18.80 -15.18 0.09
N GLU A 221 -20.06 -15.00 -0.33
CA GLU A 221 -20.72 -13.69 -0.36
C GLU A 221 -20.90 -13.08 1.04
N GLN A 222 -21.21 -13.90 2.04
CA GLN A 222 -21.47 -13.43 3.42
C GLN A 222 -20.19 -13.19 4.23
N THR A 223 -19.11 -13.91 3.99
CA THR A 223 -17.89 -13.86 4.82
C THR A 223 -16.85 -12.85 4.36
N GLY A 224 -17.03 -12.18 3.21
CA GLY A 224 -16.06 -11.21 2.70
C GLY A 224 -14.67 -11.82 2.38
N VAL A 225 -14.55 -13.15 2.32
CA VAL A 225 -13.27 -13.87 2.06
C VAL A 225 -12.62 -13.45 0.75
N ILE A 226 -13.40 -12.98 -0.24
CA ILE A 226 -12.86 -12.46 -1.50
C ILE A 226 -12.06 -11.16 -1.28
N SER A 227 -12.41 -10.35 -0.28
CA SER A 227 -11.61 -9.16 0.07
C SER A 227 -10.24 -9.52 0.63
N SER A 228 -10.09 -10.70 1.22
CA SER A 228 -8.81 -11.20 1.74
C SER A 228 -7.94 -11.83 0.63
N ALA A 229 -8.55 -12.38 -0.42
CA ALA A 229 -7.81 -12.89 -1.59
C ALA A 229 -7.24 -11.73 -2.45
N ASP A 230 -7.96 -10.61 -2.57
CA ASP A 230 -7.45 -9.38 -3.19
C ASP A 230 -6.31 -8.76 -2.38
N GLN A 231 -6.29 -8.95 -1.05
CA GLN A 231 -5.18 -8.54 -0.18
C GLN A 231 -3.96 -9.48 -0.30
N LEU A 232 -4.17 -10.71 -0.71
CA LEU A 232 -3.11 -11.67 -1.03
C LEU A 232 -2.58 -11.49 -2.45
N GLY A 233 -3.06 -10.45 -3.16
CA GLY A 233 -2.72 -10.10 -4.54
C GLY A 233 -1.31 -10.52 -4.95
N LEU A 234 -1.24 -11.66 -5.63
CA LEU A 234 -0.01 -12.24 -6.17
C LEU A 234 0.42 -11.53 -7.46
N GLU A 235 -0.22 -10.41 -7.79
CA GLU A 235 0.02 -9.66 -9.00
C GLU A 235 0.82 -8.38 -8.68
N GLY A 236 2.14 -8.48 -8.78
CA GLY A 236 3.05 -7.33 -8.80
C GLY A 236 3.87 -7.11 -7.53
N MET A 237 4.76 -6.12 -7.60
CA MET A 237 5.59 -5.70 -6.46
C MET A 237 4.74 -5.01 -5.40
N LEU A 238 4.88 -5.49 -4.16
CA LEU A 238 4.18 -4.94 -3.02
C LEU A 238 5.08 -4.03 -2.20
N ALA A 239 4.55 -2.86 -1.87
CA ALA A 239 5.03 -2.01 -0.80
C ALA A 239 4.03 -2.16 0.38
N LEU A 240 4.20 -3.22 1.17
CA LEU A 240 3.29 -3.62 2.24
C LEU A 240 4.06 -3.90 3.53
N TRP A 241 3.55 -3.39 4.65
CA TRP A 241 3.99 -3.80 5.96
C TRP A 241 2.92 -4.68 6.64
N ARG A 242 3.33 -5.83 7.18
CA ARG A 242 2.49 -6.69 8.01
C ARG A 242 3.22 -7.03 9.31
N PRO A 243 2.58 -6.88 10.47
CA PRO A 243 3.14 -7.43 11.70
C PRO A 243 3.20 -8.96 11.58
N ALA A 244 4.26 -9.58 12.11
CA ALA A 244 4.30 -11.02 12.27
C ALA A 244 3.14 -11.45 13.19
N VAL A 245 2.34 -12.41 12.75
CA VAL A 245 1.32 -13.02 13.61
C VAL A 245 2.08 -13.85 14.64
N PRO A 246 1.93 -13.62 15.96
CA PRO A 246 2.54 -14.50 16.95
C PRO A 246 1.93 -15.88 16.83
N ASN A 247 2.79 -16.92 16.84
CA ASN A 247 2.41 -18.33 16.93
C ASN A 247 1.68 -18.62 18.25
#